data_fc8de318a47ba20de6c512f3c01f2c3b
#
_entry.id   fc8de318a47ba20de6c512f3c01f2c3b
#
_cell.length_a   1.000
_cell.length_b   1.000
_cell.length_c   1.000
_cell.angle_alpha   90.00
_cell.angle_beta   90.00
_cell.angle_gamma   90.00
#
_symmetry.space_group_name_H-M   'P 1'
#
loop_
_entity.id
_entity.type
_entity.pdbx_description
1 polymer ?
#
loop_
_entity_poly.entity_id
_entity_poly.type
_entity_poly.pdbx_seq_one_letter_code
_entity_poly.pdbx_strand_id
1 'polypeptide(L)' 'MTQQERRFDVVHEEKQTGEVIRVLRDTTTGVCYLYAWTMSGGGLTALLNPDGTPVVQSD' A
#
# COMPACT_ATOMS: atom_id res chain seq x y z
N MET A 1 -3.61 -12.65 -24.42
CA MET A 1 -2.68 -12.68 -23.33
C MET A 1 -3.39 -12.88 -22.00
N THR A 2 -2.82 -13.67 -21.18
CA THR A 2 -3.43 -13.96 -19.90
C THR A 2 -3.37 -12.77 -19.00
N GLN A 3 -4.48 -12.49 -18.37
CA GLN A 3 -4.55 -11.47 -17.35
C GLN A 3 -3.69 -11.87 -16.16
N GLN A 4 -2.78 -11.02 -15.79
CA GLN A 4 -2.00 -11.29 -14.60
C GLN A 4 -2.79 -10.93 -13.37
N GLU A 5 -2.69 -11.78 -12.37
CA GLU A 5 -3.25 -11.46 -11.08
C GLU A 5 -2.42 -10.37 -10.44
N ARG A 6 -3.07 -9.45 -9.82
CA ARG A 6 -2.39 -8.40 -9.11
C ARG A 6 -1.85 -8.94 -7.80
N ARG A 7 -0.58 -8.71 -7.57
CA ARG A 7 -0.01 -9.06 -6.28
C ARG A 7 -0.34 -8.04 -5.21
N PHE A 8 -0.49 -6.78 -5.62
CA PHE A 8 -0.74 -5.71 -4.65
C PHE A 8 -2.10 -5.11 -4.94
N ASP A 9 -2.96 -5.12 -3.93
CA ASP A 9 -4.27 -4.49 -4.00
C ASP A 9 -4.22 -3.17 -3.27
N VAL A 10 -4.91 -2.17 -3.81
CA VAL A 10 -5.10 -0.90 -3.12
C VAL A 10 -6.27 -1.07 -2.18
N VAL A 11 -6.00 -1.08 -0.88
CA VAL A 11 -7.06 -1.27 0.10
C VAL A 11 -7.54 0.05 0.68
N HIS A 12 -6.80 1.13 0.48
CA HIS A 12 -7.19 2.44 0.93
C HIS A 12 -6.46 3.48 0.10
N GLU A 13 -7.15 4.57 -0.21
CA GLU A 13 -6.54 5.63 -1.00
C GLU A 13 -7.08 6.96 -0.53
N GLU A 14 -6.18 7.93 -0.35
CA GLU A 14 -6.54 9.30 -0.06
C GLU A 14 -5.81 10.20 -1.04
N LYS A 15 -6.55 11.14 -1.60
CA LYS A 15 -6.00 12.07 -2.56
C LYS A 15 -6.24 13.49 -2.10
N GLN A 16 -5.22 14.31 -2.23
CA GLN A 16 -5.31 15.74 -2.03
C GLN A 16 -4.55 16.41 -3.14
N THR A 17 -4.71 17.72 -3.27
CA THR A 17 -4.00 18.45 -4.29
C THR A 17 -2.49 18.24 -4.11
N GLY A 18 -1.87 17.64 -5.13
CA GLY A 18 -0.43 17.41 -5.12
C GLY A 18 0.03 16.25 -4.28
N GLU A 19 -0.89 15.41 -3.80
CA GLU A 19 -0.51 14.34 -2.89
C GLU A 19 -1.46 13.15 -3.05
N VAL A 20 -0.89 11.96 -3.02
CA VAL A 20 -1.66 10.71 -3.03
C VAL A 20 -1.07 9.79 -1.98
N ILE A 21 -1.93 9.22 -1.14
CA ILE A 21 -1.51 8.24 -0.14
C ILE A 21 -2.33 6.99 -0.38
N ARG A 22 -1.65 5.86 -0.48
CA ARG A 22 -2.29 4.56 -0.71
C ARG A 22 -1.77 3.54 0.27
N VAL A 23 -2.68 2.67 0.69
CA VAL A 23 -2.29 1.46 1.44
C VAL A 23 -2.44 0.30 0.48
N LEU A 24 -1.36 -0.44 0.30
CA LEU A 24 -1.31 -1.59 -0.60
C LEU A 24 -1.20 -2.85 0.24
N ARG A 25 -1.90 -3.89 -0.18
CA ARG A 25 -1.82 -5.20 0.47
C ARG A 25 -1.18 -6.18 -0.49
N ASP A 26 -0.16 -6.89 0.00
CA ASP A 26 0.43 -7.99 -0.74
C ASP A 26 -0.53 -9.18 -0.64
N THR A 27 -1.10 -9.59 -1.75
CA THR A 27 -2.09 -10.66 -1.74
C THR A 27 -1.48 -12.02 -1.40
N THR A 28 -0.17 -12.14 -1.52
CA THR A 28 0.51 -13.39 -1.20
C THR A 28 0.75 -13.54 0.30
N THR A 29 1.12 -12.45 0.97
CA THR A 29 1.48 -12.51 2.39
C THR A 29 0.49 -11.82 3.30
N GLY A 30 -0.33 -10.92 2.76
CA GLY A 30 -1.24 -10.10 3.56
C GLY A 30 -0.58 -8.88 4.17
N VAL A 31 0.71 -8.71 4.00
CA VAL A 31 1.42 -7.56 4.58
C VAL A 31 1.01 -6.30 3.84
N CYS A 32 0.76 -5.24 4.59
CA CYS A 32 0.35 -3.96 4.06
C CYS A 32 1.52 -3.00 3.99
N TYR A 33 1.47 -2.12 3.00
CA TYR A 33 2.51 -1.12 2.77
C TYR A 33 1.85 0.23 2.58
N LEU A 34 2.55 1.26 3.00
CA LEU A 34 2.11 2.64 2.80
C LEU A 34 2.91 3.24 1.65
N TYR A 35 2.19 3.73 0.65
CA TYR A 35 2.78 4.43 -0.48
C TYR A 35 2.32 5.88 -0.44
N ALA A 36 3.27 6.79 -0.51
CA ALA A 36 2.98 8.21 -0.55
C ALA A 36 3.64 8.81 -1.79
N TRP A 37 2.87 9.59 -2.54
CA TRP A 37 3.35 10.26 -3.74
C TRP A 37 3.05 11.75 -3.62
N THR A 38 4.04 12.56 -3.94
CA THR A 38 3.87 14.00 -4.03
C THR A 38 4.44 14.46 -5.36
N MET A 39 4.25 15.74 -5.67
CA MET A 39 4.75 16.26 -6.94
C MET A 39 6.27 16.23 -7.03
N SER A 40 6.96 16.15 -5.91
CA SER A 40 8.42 16.09 -5.91
C SER A 40 8.97 14.67 -5.75
N GLY A 41 8.11 13.68 -5.64
CA GLY A 41 8.56 12.31 -5.56
C GLY A 41 7.63 11.47 -4.70
N GLY A 42 8.02 10.22 -4.50
CA GLY A 42 7.22 9.30 -3.72
C GLY A 42 8.08 8.33 -2.95
N GLY A 43 7.45 7.59 -2.06
CA GLY A 43 8.13 6.58 -1.26
C GLY A 43 7.19 5.50 -0.81
N LEU A 44 7.77 4.36 -0.46
CA LEU A 44 7.03 3.20 -0.02
C LEU A 44 7.68 2.66 1.24
N THR A 45 6.86 2.31 2.21
CA THR A 45 7.36 1.69 3.44
C THR A 45 6.33 0.71 3.96
N ALA A 46 6.78 -0.22 4.80
CA ALA A 46 5.84 -1.13 5.44
C ALA A 46 4.94 -0.34 6.38
N LEU A 47 3.66 -0.68 6.38
CA LEU A 47 2.71 -0.08 7.31
C LEU A 47 2.80 -0.84 8.62
N LEU A 48 3.04 -0.12 9.70
CA LEU A 48 3.31 -0.76 10.98
C LEU A 48 2.16 -0.56 11.96
N ASN A 49 1.95 -1.57 12.78
CA ASN A 49 1.10 -1.46 13.96
C ASN A 49 1.78 -0.59 15.01
N PRO A 50 1.03 -0.12 16.01
CA PRO A 50 1.64 0.69 17.05
C PRO A 50 2.79 0.00 17.79
N ASP A 51 2.81 -1.33 17.80
CA ASP A 51 3.88 -2.07 18.47
C ASP A 51 5.09 -2.29 17.57
N GLY A 52 5.08 -1.73 16.35
CA GLY A 52 6.20 -1.84 15.44
C GLY A 52 6.19 -3.06 14.54
N THR A 53 5.17 -3.91 14.64
CA THR A 53 5.08 -5.06 13.74
C THR A 53 4.32 -4.67 12.47
N PRO A 54 4.61 -5.31 11.34
CA PRO A 54 3.90 -5.01 10.10
C PRO A 54 2.41 -5.31 10.21
N VAL A 55 1.60 -4.45 9.59
CA VAL A 55 0.18 -4.70 9.48
C VAL A 55 -0.04 -5.83 8.49
N VAL A 56 -0.78 -6.86 8.90
CA VAL A 56 -1.14 -7.97 8.05
C VAL A 56 -2.64 -8.03 7.98
N GLN A 57 -3.17 -8.04 6.77
CA GLN A 57 -4.61 -8.08 6.56
C GLN A 57 -4.94 -9.31 5.76
N SER A 58 -5.72 -10.20 6.34
CA SER A 58 -6.18 -11.37 5.62
C SER A 58 -7.44 -11.03 4.83
N ASP A 59 -7.77 -11.92 3.89
CA ASP A 59 -8.95 -11.73 3.04
C ASP A 59 -10.26 -11.81 3.80
#